data_dae9c6d1dc0d3355ee2c96ccd39b420b
#
_entry.id   dae9c6d1dc0d3355ee2c96ccd39b420b
#
_cell.length_a   1.000
_cell.length_b   1.000
_cell.length_c   1.000
_cell.angle_alpha   90.00
_cell.angle_beta   90.00
_cell.angle_gamma   90.00
#
_symmetry.space_group_name_H-M   'P 1'
#
loop_
_entity.id
_entity.type
_entity.pdbx_description
1 polymer ?
#
loop_
_entity_poly.entity_id
_entity_poly.type
_entity_poly.pdbx_seq_one_letter_code
_entity_poly.pdbx_strand_id
1 'polypeptide(L)'
;RLVGSEMCIRDRVYGEGEKADTAPNAVQNSYDKDTTDEFVLPTVIEGGDTIKANDSVVFFNFRPDRAREITRTLVDESFDGFERKNGFFPLTFVCMTQYDATMPNVEVAFKPEALVNTLGEYVANNGMTQLRIAETEKYAHVTFFFNGGVEKQYENEDRILVKSPKVATYDLQPEMSAYEVCDKCCDAIKSGKYDMIILNFANCDMVGHTGIFPAACSAVEAVDTCAGKVVDAIKEMDGVALITADHGNADKMYEEDGSPFTAHTTNPVPFCVVNYPCTLREGGKLADIAPTMLKILGLPQPKEMTGTSIIE
;
A
#
# COMPACT_ATOMS: atom_id res chain seq x y z
N ARG A 1 10.66 -2.47 15.37
CA ARG A 1 10.82 -2.99 16.74
C ARG A 1 11.42 -4.38 16.67
N LEU A 2 12.69 -4.54 17.11
CA LEU A 2 13.47 -5.76 16.92
C LEU A 2 13.06 -6.96 17.81
N VAL A 3 12.15 -6.78 18.77
CA VAL A 3 11.74 -7.84 19.72
C VAL A 3 11.23 -9.09 19.01
N GLY A 4 10.42 -8.96 17.96
CA GLY A 4 9.93 -10.10 17.18
C GLY A 4 11.06 -10.83 16.45
N SER A 5 12.04 -10.09 15.91
CA SER A 5 13.19 -10.67 15.21
C SER A 5 14.12 -11.44 16.16
N GLU A 6 14.37 -10.91 17.36
CA GLU A 6 15.12 -11.61 18.41
C GLU A 6 14.44 -12.93 18.79
N MET A 7 13.14 -12.95 19.00
CA MET A 7 12.37 -14.15 19.31
C MET A 7 12.48 -15.18 18.20
N CYS A 8 12.37 -14.78 16.93
CA CYS A 8 12.53 -15.67 15.78
C CYS A 8 13.95 -16.25 15.66
N ILE A 9 14.98 -15.54 16.10
CA ILE A 9 16.35 -16.10 16.15
C ILE A 9 16.46 -17.11 17.27
N ARG A 10 15.85 -16.86 18.41
CA ARG A 10 15.90 -17.78 19.56
C ARG A 10 15.34 -19.16 19.22
N ASP A 11 14.21 -19.24 18.57
CA ASP A 11 13.59 -20.51 18.20
C ASP A 11 14.30 -21.19 17.01
N ARG A 12 14.66 -20.47 15.96
CA ARG A 12 15.21 -21.03 14.71
C ARG A 12 16.70 -21.35 14.77
N VAL A 13 17.47 -20.58 15.52
CA VAL A 13 18.92 -20.73 15.59
C VAL A 13 19.34 -21.41 16.89
N TYR A 14 18.67 -21.10 18.01
CA TYR A 14 19.05 -21.64 19.32
C TYR A 14 18.17 -22.79 19.80
N GLY A 15 17.02 -23.03 19.14
CA GLY A 15 16.05 -24.04 19.57
C GLY A 15 15.38 -23.70 20.91
N GLU A 16 15.31 -22.41 21.26
CA GLU A 16 14.74 -21.91 22.52
C GLU A 16 13.34 -21.32 22.26
N GLY A 17 12.35 -21.69 23.05
CA GLY A 17 10.99 -21.17 22.94
C GLY A 17 9.96 -22.15 23.50
N GLU A 18 8.68 -21.83 23.30
CA GLU A 18 7.58 -22.78 23.50
C GLU A 18 7.84 -24.04 22.69
N LYS A 19 7.31 -25.19 23.12
CA LYS A 19 7.50 -26.46 22.44
C LYS A 19 6.18 -27.10 22.07
N ALA A 20 6.13 -27.72 20.90
CA ALA A 20 5.02 -28.55 20.47
C ALA A 20 5.54 -29.74 19.63
N ASP A 21 4.77 -30.79 19.57
CA ASP A 21 5.08 -31.98 18.76
C ASP A 21 4.85 -31.73 17.25
N THR A 22 3.85 -30.89 16.92
CA THR A 22 3.52 -30.53 15.54
C THR A 22 3.17 -29.04 15.40
N ALA A 23 3.33 -28.48 14.20
CA ALA A 23 2.94 -27.09 13.94
C ALA A 23 1.44 -26.84 14.13
N PRO A 24 0.49 -27.70 13.71
CA PRO A 24 -0.92 -27.53 14.02
C PRO A 24 -1.20 -27.49 15.52
N ASN A 25 -0.56 -28.36 16.32
CA ASN A 25 -0.72 -28.36 17.76
C ASN A 25 -0.13 -27.11 18.42
N ALA A 26 0.98 -26.58 17.88
CA ALA A 26 1.52 -25.28 18.35
C ALA A 26 0.50 -24.15 18.20
N VAL A 27 -0.16 -24.06 17.06
CA VAL A 27 -1.20 -23.05 16.80
C VAL A 27 -2.41 -23.29 17.70
N GLN A 28 -2.90 -24.52 17.80
CA GLN A 28 -4.05 -24.85 18.65
C GLN A 28 -3.76 -24.54 20.12
N ASN A 29 -2.60 -24.88 20.64
CA ASN A 29 -2.18 -24.57 22.01
C ASN A 29 -2.13 -23.06 22.29
N SER A 30 -1.85 -22.26 21.25
CA SER A 30 -1.91 -20.80 21.35
C SER A 30 -3.35 -20.30 21.40
N TYR A 31 -4.21 -20.83 20.54
CA TYR A 31 -5.64 -20.47 20.50
C TYR A 31 -6.36 -20.86 21.81
N ASP A 32 -6.01 -22.01 22.38
CA ASP A 32 -6.55 -22.46 23.68
C ASP A 32 -6.16 -21.52 24.84
N LYS A 33 -5.17 -20.62 24.62
CA LYS A 33 -4.75 -19.56 25.56
C LYS A 33 -5.29 -18.17 25.15
N ASP A 34 -6.31 -18.09 24.29
CA ASP A 34 -6.86 -16.86 23.72
C ASP A 34 -5.82 -15.99 22.98
N THR A 35 -4.74 -16.61 22.47
CA THR A 35 -3.68 -15.93 21.72
C THR A 35 -3.72 -16.38 20.27
N THR A 36 -4.31 -15.55 19.40
CA THR A 36 -4.60 -15.91 18.00
C THR A 36 -3.64 -15.24 17.02
N ASP A 37 -3.48 -15.88 15.84
CA ASP A 37 -2.86 -15.38 14.62
C ASP A 37 -1.57 -14.57 14.81
N GLU A 38 -1.62 -13.25 14.74
CA GLU A 38 -0.46 -12.35 14.80
C GLU A 38 0.30 -12.44 16.14
N PHE A 39 -0.35 -12.90 17.19
CA PHE A 39 0.20 -12.95 18.55
C PHE A 39 0.74 -14.33 18.96
N VAL A 40 0.63 -15.34 18.09
CA VAL A 40 1.21 -16.68 18.31
C VAL A 40 2.71 -16.56 18.58
N LEU A 41 3.14 -17.07 19.74
CA LEU A 41 4.55 -17.02 20.12
C LEU A 41 5.40 -17.99 19.29
N PRO A 42 6.67 -17.65 19.03
CA PRO A 42 7.62 -18.57 18.40
C PRO A 42 7.70 -19.90 19.14
N THR A 43 7.47 -20.99 18.42
CA THR A 43 7.36 -22.34 19.00
C THR A 43 8.31 -23.28 18.25
N VAL A 44 9.11 -24.00 19.00
CA VAL A 44 10.03 -25.05 18.50
C VAL A 44 9.26 -26.37 18.38
N ILE A 45 9.31 -26.98 17.20
CA ILE A 45 8.70 -28.28 16.95
C ILE A 45 9.68 -29.38 17.35
N GLU A 46 9.23 -30.33 18.16
CA GLU A 46 10.04 -31.46 18.63
C GLU A 46 10.56 -32.31 17.44
N GLY A 47 11.85 -32.64 17.47
CA GLY A 47 12.49 -33.35 16.37
C GLY A 47 12.85 -32.51 15.15
N GLY A 48 12.52 -31.20 15.16
CA GLY A 48 13.01 -30.25 14.17
C GLY A 48 14.49 -29.93 14.35
N ASP A 49 15.12 -29.44 13.27
CA ASP A 49 16.51 -28.98 13.32
C ASP A 49 16.58 -27.45 13.40
N THR A 50 17.72 -26.90 13.80
CA THR A 50 18.01 -25.47 13.85
C THR A 50 18.85 -25.06 12.64
N ILE A 51 18.82 -23.77 12.29
CA ILE A 51 19.66 -23.21 11.23
C ILE A 51 21.13 -23.25 11.68
N LYS A 52 22.00 -23.74 10.79
CA LYS A 52 23.45 -23.93 11.02
C LYS A 52 24.27 -23.22 9.94
N ALA A 53 25.54 -23.04 10.21
CA ALA A 53 26.48 -22.52 9.22
C ALA A 53 26.44 -23.30 7.90
N ASN A 54 26.42 -22.58 6.79
CA ASN A 54 26.34 -23.11 5.41
C ASN A 54 24.98 -23.72 5.02
N ASP A 55 23.95 -23.57 5.85
CA ASP A 55 22.59 -23.93 5.44
C ASP A 55 22.06 -22.98 4.36
N SER A 56 21.11 -23.48 3.59
CA SER A 56 20.36 -22.68 2.63
C SER A 56 19.01 -22.28 3.21
N VAL A 57 18.71 -21.00 3.17
CA VAL A 57 17.44 -20.41 3.64
C VAL A 57 16.74 -19.75 2.47
N VAL A 58 15.51 -20.15 2.20
CA VAL A 58 14.61 -19.44 1.28
C VAL A 58 13.54 -18.72 2.10
N PHE A 59 13.58 -17.39 2.10
CA PHE A 59 12.61 -16.59 2.83
C PHE A 59 11.47 -16.19 1.89
N PHE A 60 10.33 -16.87 2.02
CA PHE A 60 9.23 -16.86 1.07
C PHE A 60 8.34 -15.59 1.13
N ASN A 61 8.59 -14.70 2.08
CA ASN A 61 7.84 -13.44 2.20
C ASN A 61 8.11 -12.53 1.01
N PHE A 62 7.06 -12.00 0.38
CA PHE A 62 7.24 -11.01 -0.70
C PHE A 62 7.17 -9.55 -0.21
N ARG A 63 6.51 -9.27 0.91
CA ARG A 63 6.49 -7.94 1.54
C ARG A 63 7.79 -7.69 2.31
N PRO A 64 8.45 -6.51 2.10
CA PRO A 64 9.79 -6.26 2.66
C PRO A 64 9.79 -5.75 4.11
N ASP A 65 8.71 -5.17 4.61
CA ASP A 65 8.65 -4.41 5.86
C ASP A 65 9.26 -5.15 7.06
N ARG A 66 8.59 -6.16 7.62
CA ARG A 66 9.12 -6.98 8.73
C ARG A 66 10.15 -8.02 8.28
N ALA A 67 10.11 -8.45 7.00
CA ALA A 67 11.05 -9.43 6.46
C ALA A 67 12.49 -8.91 6.49
N ARG A 68 12.71 -7.61 6.24
CA ARG A 68 14.05 -7.00 6.31
C ARG A 68 14.67 -7.09 7.71
N GLU A 69 13.86 -6.94 8.77
CA GLU A 69 14.35 -6.99 10.14
C GLU A 69 14.91 -8.39 10.46
N ILE A 70 14.13 -9.45 10.20
CA ILE A 70 14.56 -10.83 10.43
C ILE A 70 15.76 -11.20 9.55
N THR A 71 15.73 -10.81 8.27
CA THR A 71 16.82 -11.13 7.35
C THR A 71 18.13 -10.53 7.82
N ARG A 72 18.16 -9.22 8.20
CA ARG A 72 19.37 -8.58 8.72
C ARG A 72 19.93 -9.27 9.93
N THR A 73 19.11 -9.79 10.83
CA THR A 73 19.59 -10.51 12.02
C THR A 73 20.34 -11.80 11.67
N LEU A 74 20.08 -12.38 10.49
CA LEU A 74 20.72 -13.62 10.04
C LEU A 74 21.94 -13.36 9.14
N VAL A 75 21.89 -12.34 8.28
CA VAL A 75 22.85 -12.19 7.17
C VAL A 75 23.83 -11.02 7.35
N ASP A 76 23.55 -10.05 8.23
CA ASP A 76 24.43 -8.90 8.43
C ASP A 76 25.47 -9.17 9.52
N GLU A 77 26.72 -9.25 9.13
CA GLU A 77 27.83 -9.48 10.08
C GLU A 77 27.95 -8.35 11.10
N SER A 78 27.64 -7.11 10.65
CA SER A 78 27.73 -5.90 11.47
C SER A 78 26.47 -5.61 12.30
N PHE A 79 25.50 -6.55 12.33
CA PHE A 79 24.24 -6.37 13.06
C PHE A 79 24.48 -6.14 14.57
N ASP A 80 23.95 -5.03 15.09
CA ASP A 80 24.13 -4.56 16.47
C ASP A 80 22.80 -4.41 17.26
N GLY A 81 21.68 -4.83 16.69
CA GLY A 81 20.36 -4.65 17.31
C GLY A 81 20.13 -5.48 18.59
N PHE A 82 20.82 -6.60 18.74
CA PHE A 82 20.90 -7.44 19.93
C PHE A 82 22.09 -8.40 19.84
N GLU A 83 22.53 -8.96 20.98
CA GLU A 83 23.62 -9.92 21.02
C GLU A 83 23.21 -11.30 20.47
N ARG A 84 23.91 -11.77 19.44
CA ARG A 84 23.74 -13.11 18.90
C ARG A 84 24.59 -14.12 19.67
N LYS A 85 23.98 -15.05 20.40
CA LYS A 85 24.69 -16.04 21.24
C LYS A 85 25.72 -16.84 20.48
N ASN A 86 25.43 -17.22 19.22
CA ASN A 86 26.33 -18.03 18.38
C ASN A 86 27.15 -17.16 17.42
N GLY A 87 27.12 -15.82 17.57
CA GLY A 87 27.76 -14.90 16.66
C GLY A 87 27.15 -14.94 15.24
N PHE A 88 27.90 -14.40 14.28
CA PHE A 88 27.58 -14.51 12.86
C PHE A 88 28.10 -15.83 12.30
N PHE A 89 27.33 -16.46 11.39
CA PHE A 89 27.76 -17.58 10.58
C PHE A 89 27.20 -17.47 9.15
N PRO A 90 27.94 -17.95 8.14
CA PRO A 90 27.52 -17.80 6.75
C PRO A 90 26.32 -18.69 6.41
N LEU A 91 25.39 -18.13 5.60
CA LEU A 91 24.24 -18.82 5.04
C LEU A 91 24.19 -18.58 3.52
N THR A 92 23.59 -19.51 2.78
CA THR A 92 23.06 -19.21 1.45
C THR A 92 21.63 -18.69 1.63
N PHE A 93 21.45 -17.38 1.64
CA PHE A 93 20.15 -16.78 1.95
C PHE A 93 19.48 -16.19 0.70
N VAL A 94 18.30 -16.70 0.36
CA VAL A 94 17.50 -16.25 -0.78
C VAL A 94 16.25 -15.52 -0.28
N CYS A 95 16.19 -14.22 -0.54
CA CYS A 95 14.99 -13.40 -0.34
C CYS A 95 14.03 -13.58 -1.52
N MET A 96 12.73 -13.71 -1.27
CA MET A 96 11.74 -13.78 -2.34
C MET A 96 11.76 -12.52 -3.20
N THR A 97 11.79 -11.34 -2.56
CA THR A 97 11.92 -10.03 -3.21
C THR A 97 13.07 -9.25 -2.58
N GLN A 98 13.44 -8.12 -3.15
CA GLN A 98 14.45 -7.24 -2.56
C GLN A 98 13.88 -6.52 -1.34
N TYR A 99 14.22 -7.00 -0.13
CA TYR A 99 13.74 -6.40 1.11
C TYR A 99 14.44 -5.09 1.44
N ASP A 100 15.72 -4.97 1.06
CA ASP A 100 16.53 -3.77 1.25
C ASP A 100 17.72 -3.84 0.28
N ALA A 101 17.93 -2.79 -0.50
CA ALA A 101 19.03 -2.71 -1.49
C ALA A 101 20.43 -2.73 -0.85
N THR A 102 20.53 -2.40 0.45
CA THR A 102 21.80 -2.37 1.20
C THR A 102 22.05 -3.65 2.00
N MET A 103 21.19 -4.66 1.86
CA MET A 103 21.30 -5.90 2.63
C MET A 103 22.45 -6.77 2.13
N PRO A 104 23.43 -7.10 2.97
CA PRO A 104 24.55 -7.94 2.57
C PRO A 104 24.17 -9.42 2.54
N ASN A 105 25.00 -10.24 1.87
CA ASN A 105 24.97 -11.70 1.93
C ASN A 105 23.62 -12.35 1.58
N VAL A 106 22.88 -11.76 0.62
CA VAL A 106 21.62 -12.31 0.14
C VAL A 106 21.58 -12.40 -1.37
N GLU A 107 20.86 -13.41 -1.85
CA GLU A 107 20.36 -13.51 -3.21
C GLU A 107 18.90 -13.04 -3.25
N VAL A 108 18.44 -12.53 -4.39
CA VAL A 108 17.06 -12.09 -4.59
C VAL A 108 16.45 -12.87 -5.75
N ALA A 109 15.39 -13.66 -5.45
CA ALA A 109 14.72 -14.50 -6.45
C ALA A 109 13.99 -13.67 -7.50
N PHE A 110 13.24 -12.66 -7.08
CA PHE A 110 12.50 -11.73 -7.93
C PHE A 110 13.00 -10.30 -7.67
N LYS A 111 13.94 -9.87 -8.49
CA LYS A 111 14.49 -8.51 -8.42
C LYS A 111 13.42 -7.50 -8.81
N PRO A 112 13.41 -6.28 -8.21
CA PRO A 112 12.52 -5.22 -8.65
C PRO A 112 12.82 -4.87 -10.12
N GLU A 113 11.76 -4.82 -10.92
CA GLU A 113 11.86 -4.25 -12.25
C GLU A 113 11.77 -2.72 -12.14
N ALA A 114 12.70 -2.02 -12.76
CA ALA A 114 12.62 -0.58 -12.87
C ALA A 114 11.47 -0.22 -13.83
N LEU A 115 10.38 0.31 -13.27
CA LEU A 115 9.31 0.84 -14.10
C LEU A 115 9.79 2.13 -14.76
N VAL A 116 9.57 2.23 -16.08
CA VAL A 116 9.88 3.43 -16.87
C VAL A 116 8.61 3.95 -17.52
N ASN A 117 8.55 5.23 -17.79
CA ASN A 117 7.38 5.89 -18.33
C ASN A 117 6.12 5.67 -17.47
N THR A 118 6.29 5.66 -16.12
CA THR A 118 5.13 5.79 -15.24
C THR A 118 4.36 7.07 -15.55
N LEU A 119 3.08 7.15 -15.23
CA LEU A 119 2.27 8.30 -15.63
C LEU A 119 2.91 9.63 -15.18
N GLY A 120 3.39 9.71 -13.94
CA GLY A 120 4.04 10.91 -13.41
C GLY A 120 5.33 11.27 -14.13
N GLU A 121 6.18 10.27 -14.39
CA GLU A 121 7.42 10.45 -15.17
C GLU A 121 7.12 10.91 -16.60
N TYR A 122 6.14 10.28 -17.24
CA TYR A 122 5.80 10.57 -18.64
C TYR A 122 5.20 11.97 -18.80
N VAL A 123 4.33 12.39 -17.89
CA VAL A 123 3.75 13.75 -17.83
C VAL A 123 4.85 14.79 -17.63
N ALA A 124 5.78 14.56 -16.69
CA ALA A 124 6.93 15.43 -16.45
C ALA A 124 7.85 15.54 -17.69
N ASN A 125 8.18 14.41 -18.32
CA ASN A 125 9.01 14.36 -19.52
C ASN A 125 8.39 15.10 -20.73
N ASN A 126 7.06 15.28 -20.73
CA ASN A 126 6.34 16.09 -21.70
C ASN A 126 6.20 17.57 -21.29
N GLY A 127 6.88 18.01 -20.22
CA GLY A 127 6.90 19.39 -19.76
C GLY A 127 5.64 19.86 -19.05
N MET A 128 4.74 18.93 -18.71
CA MET A 128 3.49 19.24 -18.01
C MET A 128 3.68 19.34 -16.51
N THR A 129 2.82 20.11 -15.86
CA THR A 129 2.78 20.33 -14.42
C THR A 129 1.82 19.35 -13.74
N GLN A 130 2.17 18.86 -12.55
CA GLN A 130 1.34 17.90 -11.84
C GLN A 130 1.33 18.14 -10.33
N LEU A 131 0.22 17.77 -9.70
CA LEU A 131 0.04 17.79 -8.24
C LEU A 131 -0.33 16.41 -7.71
N ARG A 132 0.28 16.03 -6.59
CA ARG A 132 -0.10 14.88 -5.76
C ARG A 132 -0.63 15.41 -4.44
N ILE A 133 -1.83 14.97 -4.05
CA ILE A 133 -2.46 15.45 -2.83
C ILE A 133 -3.19 14.31 -2.11
N ALA A 134 -2.90 14.13 -0.85
CA ALA A 134 -3.60 13.22 0.05
C ALA A 134 -3.30 13.57 1.52
N GLU A 135 -4.03 12.95 2.43
CA GLU A 135 -3.67 12.93 3.83
C GLU A 135 -2.65 11.82 4.15
N THR A 136 -2.04 11.85 5.37
CA THR A 136 -0.89 11.01 5.76
C THR A 136 -1.04 9.55 5.38
N GLU A 137 -2.20 8.94 5.66
CA GLU A 137 -2.44 7.50 5.45
C GLU A 137 -2.36 7.07 3.97
N LYS A 138 -2.65 7.98 3.05
CA LYS A 138 -2.65 7.71 1.61
C LYS A 138 -1.64 8.53 0.82
N TYR A 139 -0.76 9.28 1.51
CA TYR A 139 0.24 10.09 0.82
C TYR A 139 1.23 9.25 0.00
N ALA A 140 1.70 8.15 0.56
CA ALA A 140 2.57 7.23 -0.17
C ALA A 140 1.89 6.61 -1.40
N HIS A 141 0.56 6.44 -1.38
CA HIS A 141 -0.20 5.89 -2.51
C HIS A 141 -0.21 6.83 -3.71
N VAL A 142 -0.29 8.14 -3.49
CA VAL A 142 -0.24 9.14 -4.57
C VAL A 142 1.17 9.62 -4.92
N THR A 143 2.21 9.18 -4.19
CA THR A 143 3.61 9.57 -4.41
C THR A 143 4.49 8.37 -4.73
N PHE A 144 5.04 7.70 -3.71
CA PHE A 144 5.98 6.60 -3.84
C PHE A 144 5.42 5.44 -4.68
N PHE A 145 4.24 4.91 -4.31
CA PHE A 145 3.64 3.79 -5.05
C PHE A 145 3.18 4.19 -6.45
N PHE A 146 2.60 5.37 -6.58
CA PHE A 146 2.18 5.89 -7.89
C PHE A 146 3.35 6.11 -8.85
N ASN A 147 4.53 6.41 -8.32
CA ASN A 147 5.77 6.57 -9.07
C ASN A 147 6.54 5.24 -9.23
N GLY A 148 5.90 4.09 -9.00
CA GLY A 148 6.50 2.77 -9.19
C GLY A 148 7.60 2.43 -8.19
N GLY A 149 7.50 2.93 -6.94
CA GLY A 149 8.49 2.72 -5.88
C GLY A 149 9.65 3.72 -5.90
N VAL A 150 9.50 4.84 -6.61
CA VAL A 150 10.48 5.91 -6.67
C VAL A 150 10.06 7.06 -5.76
N GLU A 151 10.87 7.35 -4.73
CA GLU A 151 10.60 8.45 -3.77
C GLU A 151 10.83 9.83 -4.40
N LYS A 152 11.69 9.90 -5.41
CA LYS A 152 12.05 11.15 -6.07
C LYS A 152 10.83 11.84 -6.67
N GLN A 153 10.69 13.12 -6.38
CA GLN A 153 9.75 14.03 -7.04
C GLN A 153 10.22 14.29 -8.47
N TYR A 154 9.32 14.18 -9.43
CA TYR A 154 9.62 14.50 -10.83
C TYR A 154 9.68 16.02 -11.06
N GLU A 155 10.25 16.43 -12.17
CA GLU A 155 10.23 17.84 -12.59
C GLU A 155 8.77 18.30 -12.76
N ASN A 156 8.45 19.51 -12.31
CA ASN A 156 7.11 20.09 -12.31
C ASN A 156 6.04 19.26 -11.53
N GLU A 157 6.46 18.42 -10.60
CA GLU A 157 5.59 17.72 -9.66
C GLU A 157 5.57 18.46 -8.31
N ASP A 158 4.42 18.95 -7.90
CA ASP A 158 4.20 19.43 -6.54
C ASP A 158 3.50 18.38 -5.69
N ARG A 159 3.70 18.44 -4.39
CA ARG A 159 3.09 17.52 -3.41
C ARG A 159 2.48 18.30 -2.25
N ILE A 160 1.23 17.98 -1.93
CA ILE A 160 0.52 18.51 -0.76
C ILE A 160 0.20 17.34 0.17
N LEU A 161 0.80 17.36 1.36
CA LEU A 161 0.49 16.44 2.44
C LEU A 161 -0.41 17.14 3.46
N VAL A 162 -1.57 16.57 3.74
CA VAL A 162 -2.43 16.96 4.87
C VAL A 162 -2.23 15.93 6.00
N LYS A 163 -2.14 16.38 7.24
CA LYS A 163 -1.96 15.46 8.36
C LYS A 163 -3.28 14.76 8.68
N SER A 164 -3.27 13.44 8.77
CA SER A 164 -4.41 12.68 9.29
C SER A 164 -4.65 12.98 10.75
N PRO A 165 -5.90 12.88 11.24
CA PRO A 165 -6.24 13.14 12.63
C PRO A 165 -5.56 12.13 13.56
N LYS A 166 -5.17 12.58 14.76
CA LYS A 166 -4.53 11.76 15.78
C LYS A 166 -5.57 11.09 16.67
N VAL A 167 -6.27 10.11 16.13
CA VAL A 167 -7.26 9.29 16.87
C VAL A 167 -6.76 7.85 16.98
N ALA A 168 -7.31 7.08 17.92
CA ALA A 168 -6.92 5.68 18.11
C ALA A 168 -7.35 4.82 16.92
N THR A 169 -8.56 5.03 16.43
CA THR A 169 -9.15 4.38 15.24
C THR A 169 -10.00 5.40 14.50
N TYR A 170 -10.12 5.28 13.19
CA TYR A 170 -10.76 6.29 12.34
C TYR A 170 -12.29 6.28 12.38
N ASP A 171 -12.93 5.30 12.97
CA ASP A 171 -14.36 5.33 13.30
C ASP A 171 -14.73 6.43 14.29
N LEU A 172 -13.77 6.90 15.10
CA LEU A 172 -13.95 8.01 16.04
C LEU A 172 -13.97 9.39 15.33
N GLN A 173 -13.44 9.47 14.11
CA GLN A 173 -13.45 10.66 13.27
C GLN A 173 -13.53 10.26 11.79
N PRO A 174 -14.72 9.82 11.30
CA PRO A 174 -14.87 9.24 9.96
C PRO A 174 -14.58 10.20 8.80
N GLU A 175 -14.79 11.50 9.00
CA GLU A 175 -14.44 12.54 8.04
C GLU A 175 -12.92 12.66 7.87
N MET A 176 -12.11 12.14 8.78
CA MET A 176 -10.66 12.23 8.77
C MET A 176 -10.20 13.67 8.42
N SER A 177 -9.35 13.82 7.42
CA SER A 177 -8.92 15.15 6.93
C SER A 177 -9.48 15.48 5.55
N ALA A 178 -10.57 14.81 5.12
CA ALA A 178 -11.12 14.97 3.77
C ALA A 178 -11.46 16.41 3.42
N TYR A 179 -12.05 17.17 4.34
CA TYR A 179 -12.44 18.56 4.10
C TYR A 179 -11.22 19.46 3.85
N GLU A 180 -10.13 19.33 4.63
CA GLU A 180 -8.90 20.09 4.41
C GLU A 180 -8.21 19.68 3.10
N VAL A 181 -8.18 18.40 2.78
CA VAL A 181 -7.67 17.89 1.50
C VAL A 181 -8.49 18.48 0.35
N CYS A 182 -9.81 18.47 0.47
CA CYS A 182 -10.74 19.01 -0.52
C CYS A 182 -10.50 20.51 -0.76
N ASP A 183 -10.43 21.31 0.30
CA ASP A 183 -10.26 22.77 0.19
C ASP A 183 -8.94 23.09 -0.51
N LYS A 184 -7.82 22.45 -0.11
CA LYS A 184 -6.52 22.62 -0.76
C LYS A 184 -6.51 22.14 -2.22
N CYS A 185 -7.25 21.08 -2.53
CA CYS A 185 -7.38 20.60 -3.90
C CYS A 185 -8.17 21.59 -4.76
N CYS A 186 -9.27 22.12 -4.24
CA CYS A 186 -10.06 23.15 -4.94
C CYS A 186 -9.24 24.42 -5.20
N ASP A 187 -8.44 24.87 -4.23
CA ASP A 187 -7.54 26.01 -4.40
C ASP A 187 -6.49 25.73 -5.48
N ALA A 188 -5.91 24.53 -5.48
CA ALA A 188 -4.96 24.12 -6.51
C ALA A 188 -5.57 24.07 -7.90
N ILE A 189 -6.79 23.54 -8.05
CA ILE A 189 -7.55 23.52 -9.31
C ILE A 189 -7.78 24.94 -9.79
N LYS A 190 -8.33 25.82 -8.93
CA LYS A 190 -8.65 27.22 -9.27
C LYS A 190 -7.42 28.07 -9.57
N SER A 191 -6.24 27.66 -9.11
CA SER A 191 -4.99 28.34 -9.47
C SER A 191 -4.65 28.24 -10.96
N GLY A 192 -5.19 27.25 -11.68
CA GLY A 192 -4.87 26.96 -13.08
C GLY A 192 -3.41 26.54 -13.32
N LYS A 193 -2.67 26.17 -12.25
CA LYS A 193 -1.24 25.84 -12.33
C LYS A 193 -0.97 24.45 -12.89
N TYR A 194 -1.87 23.50 -12.69
CA TYR A 194 -1.60 22.09 -12.91
C TYR A 194 -2.36 21.54 -14.10
N ASP A 195 -1.64 20.81 -14.98
CA ASP A 195 -2.23 20.06 -16.08
C ASP A 195 -2.85 18.74 -15.59
N MET A 196 -2.30 18.16 -14.50
CA MET A 196 -2.76 16.91 -13.91
C MET A 196 -2.75 16.99 -12.37
N ILE A 197 -3.80 16.49 -11.75
CA ILE A 197 -3.90 16.37 -10.28
C ILE A 197 -4.26 14.93 -9.93
N ILE A 198 -3.52 14.32 -9.02
CA ILE A 198 -3.84 13.02 -8.43
C ILE A 198 -4.20 13.26 -6.96
N LEU A 199 -5.46 13.01 -6.65
CA LEU A 199 -6.06 13.17 -5.33
C LEU A 199 -6.49 11.80 -4.80
N ASN A 200 -6.23 11.51 -3.52
CA ASN A 200 -6.79 10.37 -2.82
C ASN A 200 -7.48 10.82 -1.53
N PHE A 201 -8.73 10.39 -1.35
CA PHE A 201 -9.46 10.46 -0.09
C PHE A 201 -9.34 9.13 0.65
N ALA A 202 -8.75 9.13 1.84
CA ALA A 202 -8.43 7.92 2.60
C ALA A 202 -9.64 7.26 3.27
N ASN A 203 -10.74 7.99 3.42
CA ASN A 203 -11.82 7.71 4.34
C ASN A 203 -12.47 6.34 4.17
N CYS A 204 -12.93 5.99 2.95
CA CYS A 204 -13.69 4.76 2.73
C CYS A 204 -12.85 3.51 3.03
N ASP A 205 -11.54 3.54 2.77
CA ASP A 205 -10.64 2.45 3.09
C ASP A 205 -10.32 2.42 4.59
N MET A 206 -9.79 3.51 5.12
CA MET A 206 -9.31 3.56 6.50
C MET A 206 -10.41 3.34 7.55
N VAL A 207 -11.59 3.91 7.32
CA VAL A 207 -12.76 3.71 8.19
C VAL A 207 -13.39 2.33 7.96
N GLY A 208 -13.42 1.86 6.71
CA GLY A 208 -13.91 0.53 6.36
C GLY A 208 -13.17 -0.59 7.13
N HIS A 209 -11.86 -0.46 7.31
CA HIS A 209 -11.04 -1.39 8.08
C HIS A 209 -11.45 -1.50 9.55
N THR A 210 -12.20 -0.56 10.09
CA THR A 210 -12.69 -0.63 11.48
C THR A 210 -13.89 -1.57 11.64
N GLY A 211 -14.60 -1.91 10.56
CA GLY A 211 -15.80 -2.73 10.57
C GLY A 211 -17.03 -2.04 11.18
N ILE A 212 -16.96 -0.73 11.45
CA ILE A 212 -18.05 0.04 12.10
C ILE A 212 -18.93 0.67 11.01
N PHE A 213 -20.02 0.02 10.66
CA PHE A 213 -20.91 0.44 9.57
C PHE A 213 -21.41 1.89 9.64
N PRO A 214 -21.92 2.42 10.78
CA PRO A 214 -22.32 3.83 10.83
C PRO A 214 -21.17 4.81 10.54
N ALA A 215 -19.96 4.48 10.98
CA ALA A 215 -18.77 5.29 10.69
C ALA A 215 -18.40 5.23 9.19
N ALA A 216 -18.50 4.06 8.58
CA ALA A 216 -18.29 3.92 7.13
C ALA A 216 -19.29 4.74 6.32
N CYS A 217 -20.57 4.79 6.72
CA CYS A 217 -21.57 5.67 6.10
C CYS A 217 -21.15 7.14 6.19
N SER A 218 -20.76 7.61 7.38
CA SER A 218 -20.30 8.99 7.56
C SER A 218 -19.03 9.32 6.75
N ALA A 219 -18.12 8.34 6.61
CA ALA A 219 -16.94 8.47 5.77
C ALA A 219 -17.30 8.65 4.29
N VAL A 220 -18.25 7.86 3.78
CA VAL A 220 -18.75 7.96 2.40
C VAL A 220 -19.44 9.32 2.18
N GLU A 221 -20.29 9.77 3.10
CA GLU A 221 -20.95 11.08 3.03
C GLU A 221 -19.94 12.24 2.98
N ALA A 222 -18.87 12.17 3.77
CA ALA A 222 -17.80 13.17 3.75
C ALA A 222 -17.08 13.18 2.39
N VAL A 223 -16.74 12.00 1.86
CA VAL A 223 -16.08 11.87 0.54
C VAL A 223 -17.00 12.35 -0.58
N ASP A 224 -18.27 11.99 -0.58
CA ASP A 224 -19.25 12.44 -1.59
C ASP A 224 -19.37 13.96 -1.61
N THR A 225 -19.49 14.57 -0.42
CA THR A 225 -19.52 16.03 -0.28
C THR A 225 -18.25 16.69 -0.82
N CYS A 226 -17.08 16.13 -0.51
CA CYS A 226 -15.79 16.65 -0.98
C CYS A 226 -15.61 16.44 -2.49
N ALA A 227 -15.97 15.26 -3.00
CA ALA A 227 -15.90 14.96 -4.44
C ALA A 227 -16.82 15.92 -5.24
N GLY A 228 -18.02 16.22 -4.74
CA GLY A 228 -18.91 17.22 -5.33
C GLY A 228 -18.24 18.58 -5.47
N LYS A 229 -17.61 19.10 -4.41
CA LYS A 229 -16.89 20.39 -4.44
C LYS A 229 -15.71 20.38 -5.43
N VAL A 230 -14.93 19.28 -5.47
CA VAL A 230 -13.83 19.12 -6.42
C VAL A 230 -14.35 19.11 -7.85
N VAL A 231 -15.42 18.40 -8.12
CA VAL A 231 -16.09 18.37 -9.44
C VAL A 231 -16.57 19.76 -9.86
N ASP A 232 -17.16 20.52 -8.95
CA ASP A 232 -17.60 21.88 -9.25
C ASP A 232 -16.41 22.79 -9.58
N ALA A 233 -15.30 22.70 -8.82
CA ALA A 233 -14.09 23.45 -9.11
C ALA A 233 -13.46 23.06 -10.47
N ILE A 234 -13.46 21.77 -10.82
CA ILE A 234 -13.00 21.27 -12.13
C ILE A 234 -13.86 21.83 -13.26
N LYS A 235 -15.20 21.82 -13.12
CA LYS A 235 -16.12 22.38 -14.12
C LYS A 235 -15.94 23.89 -14.28
N GLU A 236 -15.73 24.62 -13.18
CA GLU A 236 -15.47 26.05 -13.19
C GLU A 236 -14.20 26.40 -14.00
N MET A 237 -13.22 25.52 -14.03
CA MET A 237 -11.97 25.68 -14.76
C MET A 237 -11.94 24.95 -16.12
N ASP A 238 -13.10 24.50 -16.61
CA ASP A 238 -13.25 23.71 -17.85
C ASP A 238 -12.35 22.46 -17.92
N GLY A 239 -12.05 21.90 -16.76
CA GLY A 239 -11.23 20.70 -16.60
C GLY A 239 -12.04 19.40 -16.71
N VAL A 240 -11.36 18.26 -16.65
CA VAL A 240 -11.95 16.92 -16.68
C VAL A 240 -11.63 16.18 -15.38
N ALA A 241 -12.62 15.51 -14.77
CA ALA A 241 -12.38 14.66 -13.62
C ALA A 241 -12.64 13.18 -13.97
N LEU A 242 -11.71 12.32 -13.54
CA LEU A 242 -11.88 10.86 -13.50
C LEU A 242 -12.04 10.45 -12.03
N ILE A 243 -13.18 9.84 -11.69
CA ILE A 243 -13.48 9.40 -10.33
C ILE A 243 -13.50 7.88 -10.30
N THR A 244 -12.69 7.30 -9.42
CA THR A 244 -12.57 5.84 -9.27
C THR A 244 -12.05 5.49 -7.88
N ALA A 245 -11.86 4.19 -7.62
CA ALA A 245 -11.12 3.67 -6.48
C ALA A 245 -10.04 2.69 -6.96
N ASP A 246 -9.02 2.46 -6.13
CA ASP A 246 -7.96 1.48 -6.38
C ASP A 246 -8.38 0.05 -5.98
N HIS A 247 -9.30 -0.09 -5.03
CA HIS A 247 -9.93 -1.35 -4.60
C HIS A 247 -11.23 -1.06 -3.87
N GLY A 248 -12.02 -2.08 -3.58
CA GLY A 248 -13.16 -2.01 -2.71
C GLY A 248 -12.77 -2.28 -1.24
N ASN A 249 -13.55 -1.72 -0.32
CA ASN A 249 -13.48 -1.93 1.13
C ASN A 249 -14.85 -1.65 1.76
N ALA A 250 -15.26 -0.38 1.88
CA ALA A 250 -16.53 0.03 2.48
C ALA A 250 -17.78 -0.42 1.68
N ASP A 251 -17.60 -1.00 0.51
CA ASP A 251 -18.67 -1.62 -0.29
C ASP A 251 -19.17 -2.95 0.30
N LYS A 252 -18.39 -3.56 1.22
CA LYS A 252 -18.77 -4.75 1.98
C LYS A 252 -18.35 -4.57 3.44
N MET A 253 -19.33 -4.44 4.34
CA MET A 253 -19.08 -4.19 5.77
C MET A 253 -19.41 -5.39 6.67
N TYR A 254 -20.02 -6.45 6.12
CA TYR A 254 -20.42 -7.64 6.87
C TYR A 254 -20.09 -8.92 6.12
N GLU A 255 -19.75 -9.96 6.86
CA GLU A 255 -19.70 -11.32 6.39
C GLU A 255 -21.13 -11.93 6.31
N GLU A 256 -21.27 -13.12 5.73
CA GLU A 256 -22.57 -13.81 5.60
C GLU A 256 -23.19 -14.16 6.97
N ASP A 257 -22.36 -14.35 7.98
CA ASP A 257 -22.77 -14.63 9.36
C ASP A 257 -23.12 -13.37 10.16
N GLY A 258 -22.99 -12.18 9.56
CA GLY A 258 -23.27 -10.89 10.19
C GLY A 258 -22.08 -10.32 10.99
N SER A 259 -20.94 -10.98 11.04
CA SER A 259 -19.73 -10.44 11.63
C SER A 259 -19.15 -9.29 10.78
N PRO A 260 -18.41 -8.33 11.37
CA PRO A 260 -17.80 -7.26 10.62
C PRO A 260 -16.80 -7.77 9.58
N PHE A 261 -16.88 -7.26 8.35
CA PHE A 261 -15.88 -7.44 7.32
C PHE A 261 -14.95 -6.22 7.31
N THR A 262 -13.64 -6.45 7.38
CA THR A 262 -12.65 -5.38 7.55
C THR A 262 -11.51 -5.43 6.52
N ALA A 263 -11.65 -6.26 5.50
CA ALA A 263 -10.63 -6.45 4.46
C ALA A 263 -11.01 -5.74 3.15
N HIS A 264 -10.07 -5.70 2.22
CA HIS A 264 -10.36 -5.24 0.86
C HIS A 264 -11.24 -6.26 0.13
N THR A 265 -12.08 -5.78 -0.79
CA THR A 265 -12.88 -6.62 -1.68
C THR A 265 -12.28 -6.69 -3.09
N THR A 266 -12.69 -7.71 -3.83
CA THR A 266 -12.39 -7.84 -5.26
C THR A 266 -13.56 -7.35 -6.13
N ASN A 267 -14.53 -6.67 -5.55
CA ASN A 267 -15.65 -6.10 -6.27
C ASN A 267 -15.17 -5.05 -7.29
N PRO A 268 -15.82 -4.96 -8.45
CA PRO A 268 -15.52 -3.91 -9.41
C PRO A 268 -15.72 -2.52 -8.78
N VAL A 269 -14.74 -1.65 -8.97
CA VAL A 269 -14.82 -0.25 -8.52
C VAL A 269 -15.52 0.63 -9.57
N PRO A 270 -16.20 1.70 -9.16
CA PRO A 270 -16.83 2.63 -10.10
C PRO A 270 -15.77 3.37 -10.92
N PHE A 271 -16.12 3.76 -12.14
CA PHE A 271 -15.33 4.67 -12.95
C PHE A 271 -16.24 5.69 -13.62
N CYS A 272 -16.04 6.95 -13.32
CA CYS A 272 -16.83 8.07 -13.85
C CYS A 272 -15.93 9.09 -14.55
N VAL A 273 -16.37 9.59 -15.70
CA VAL A 273 -15.76 10.71 -16.41
C VAL A 273 -16.69 11.91 -16.33
N VAL A 274 -16.18 13.03 -15.84
CA VAL A 274 -16.96 14.25 -15.63
C VAL A 274 -16.42 15.36 -16.52
N ASN A 275 -17.34 16.11 -17.13
CA ASN A 275 -17.05 17.25 -18.00
C ASN A 275 -16.25 16.91 -19.27
N TYR A 276 -16.41 15.67 -19.77
CA TYR A 276 -15.81 15.22 -21.03
C TYR A 276 -16.80 14.32 -21.77
N PRO A 277 -17.41 14.78 -22.87
CA PRO A 277 -18.34 13.97 -23.66
C PRO A 277 -17.63 12.77 -24.28
N CYS A 278 -17.97 11.57 -23.84
CA CYS A 278 -17.36 10.33 -24.33
C CYS A 278 -18.28 9.13 -24.13
N THR A 279 -18.01 8.06 -24.86
CA THR A 279 -18.52 6.72 -24.61
C THR A 279 -17.46 5.94 -23.85
N LEU A 280 -17.89 5.17 -22.85
CA LEU A 280 -16.98 4.28 -22.09
C LEU A 280 -17.17 2.86 -22.55
N ARG A 281 -16.05 2.17 -22.85
CA ARG A 281 -16.07 0.73 -23.11
C ARG A 281 -16.30 -0.06 -21.83
N GLU A 282 -16.89 -1.24 -21.95
CA GLU A 282 -17.02 -2.19 -20.86
C GLU A 282 -15.70 -2.92 -20.56
N GLY A 283 -15.61 -3.54 -19.37
CA GLY A 283 -14.51 -4.41 -18.98
C GLY A 283 -13.19 -3.66 -18.72
N GLY A 284 -13.26 -2.40 -18.26
CA GLY A 284 -12.09 -1.64 -17.85
C GLY A 284 -11.39 -2.23 -16.62
N LYS A 285 -10.11 -1.92 -16.47
CA LYS A 285 -9.27 -2.29 -15.32
C LYS A 285 -8.39 -1.10 -14.90
N LEU A 286 -7.80 -1.16 -13.71
CA LEU A 286 -6.99 -0.05 -13.17
C LEU A 286 -5.82 0.35 -14.09
N ALA A 287 -5.23 -0.61 -14.82
CA ALA A 287 -4.17 -0.34 -15.79
C ALA A 287 -4.61 0.53 -16.98
N ASP A 288 -5.91 0.71 -17.18
CA ASP A 288 -6.48 1.48 -18.30
C ASP A 288 -6.65 2.98 -17.93
N ILE A 289 -6.53 3.33 -16.66
CA ILE A 289 -6.74 4.71 -16.19
C ILE A 289 -5.65 5.64 -16.73
N ALA A 290 -4.37 5.28 -16.62
CA ALA A 290 -3.27 6.09 -17.13
C ALA A 290 -3.35 6.32 -18.65
N PRO A 291 -3.58 5.29 -19.51
CA PRO A 291 -3.87 5.51 -20.92
C PRO A 291 -5.08 6.43 -21.21
N THR A 292 -6.12 6.34 -20.38
CA THR A 292 -7.30 7.21 -20.49
C THR A 292 -6.94 8.67 -20.18
N MET A 293 -6.17 8.90 -19.12
CA MET A 293 -5.68 10.24 -18.77
C MET A 293 -4.80 10.83 -19.87
N LEU A 294 -3.87 10.04 -20.43
CA LEU A 294 -3.01 10.50 -21.53
C LEU A 294 -3.84 10.86 -22.78
N LYS A 295 -4.87 10.09 -23.10
CA LYS A 295 -5.78 10.42 -24.21
C LYS A 295 -6.47 11.78 -24.00
N ILE A 296 -6.94 12.06 -22.78
CA ILE A 296 -7.56 13.36 -22.43
C ILE A 296 -6.53 14.49 -22.51
N LEU A 297 -5.30 14.26 -22.03
CA LEU A 297 -4.22 15.23 -22.08
C LEU A 297 -3.64 15.42 -23.51
N GLY A 298 -4.09 14.65 -24.49
CA GLY A 298 -3.59 14.71 -25.87
C GLY A 298 -2.17 14.16 -26.04
N LEU A 299 -1.71 13.34 -25.11
CA LEU A 299 -0.41 12.70 -25.17
C LEU A 299 -0.47 11.28 -25.76
N PRO A 300 0.53 10.86 -26.55
CA PRO A 300 0.60 9.49 -27.04
C PRO A 300 0.86 8.52 -25.88
N GLN A 301 0.32 7.32 -25.95
CA GLN A 301 0.57 6.27 -24.96
C GLN A 301 1.95 5.65 -25.17
N PRO A 302 2.84 5.61 -24.17
CA PRO A 302 4.11 4.92 -24.26
C PRO A 302 3.90 3.39 -24.29
N LYS A 303 4.83 2.68 -24.96
CA LYS A 303 4.72 1.22 -25.17
C LYS A 303 4.75 0.39 -23.88
N GLU A 304 5.31 0.93 -22.81
CA GLU A 304 5.38 0.31 -21.48
C GLU A 304 4.02 0.28 -20.79
N MET A 305 3.10 1.16 -21.15
CA MET A 305 1.72 1.13 -20.65
C MET A 305 0.91 0.09 -21.44
N THR A 306 0.61 -1.04 -20.81
CA THR A 306 -0.09 -2.17 -21.44
C THR A 306 -1.61 -2.09 -21.38
N GLY A 307 -2.17 -1.12 -20.65
CA GLY A 307 -3.59 -0.84 -20.60
C GLY A 307 -4.12 -0.22 -21.90
N THR A 308 -5.44 -0.10 -22.00
CA THR A 308 -6.12 0.51 -23.14
C THR A 308 -7.11 1.56 -22.62
N SER A 309 -7.13 2.76 -23.22
CA SER A 309 -8.09 3.80 -22.81
C SER A 309 -9.51 3.25 -22.67
N ILE A 310 -10.20 3.65 -21.59
CA ILE A 310 -11.60 3.31 -21.33
C ILE A 310 -12.54 4.20 -22.19
N ILE A 311 -12.06 5.36 -22.64
CA ILE A 311 -12.79 6.25 -23.54
C ILE A 311 -12.61 5.76 -24.98
N GLU A 312 -13.72 5.58 -25.67
CA GLU A 312 -13.77 5.26 -27.10
C GLU A 312 -13.46 6.46 -28.02
#